data_67adc9042226601c55e53aa34e803aa8
#
_entry.id   67adc9042226601c55e53aa34e803aa8
#
_cell.length_a   1.000
_cell.length_b   1.000
_cell.length_c   1.000
_cell.angle_alpha   90.00
_cell.angle_beta   90.00
_cell.angle_gamma   90.00
#
_symmetry.space_group_name_H-M   'P 1'
#
loop_
_entity.id
_entity.type
_entity.pdbx_description
1 polymer ?
#
loop_
_entity_poly.entity_id
_entity_poly.type
_entity_poly.pdbx_seq_one_letter_code
_entity_poly.pdbx_strand_id
1 'polypeptide(L)'
;SYYIKGEYFFDVHPPLAKLMIAAMAWLAGFDGKFEFDEIGDSYVEHNVPYRMIRLLLAIVGALQVPLVFQILRETGVSSLMSIVAALAILADNGHVLQSRLILLDAPLVLFMLCSLYCYIRFYAQRYNPFKAAWWTWLSLTGVSLACTISCKMVGVLTFATIGGAVILDLWNLLDIRRGPCACLSSISALVRCASLSCPS
;
A
#
# COMPACT_ATOMS: atom_id res chain seq x y z
N SER A 1 -7.49 -21.29 -10.31
CA SER A 1 -8.42 -22.44 -10.27
C SER A 1 -8.51 -23.06 -8.87
N TYR A 2 -7.42 -23.40 -8.19
CA TYR A 2 -7.37 -24.14 -6.89
C TYR A 2 -8.26 -23.54 -5.80
N TYR A 3 -8.24 -22.21 -5.58
CA TYR A 3 -9.10 -21.56 -4.56
C TYR A 3 -10.59 -21.71 -4.85
N ILE A 4 -10.99 -21.76 -6.10
CA ILE A 4 -12.41 -21.90 -6.52
C ILE A 4 -12.84 -23.37 -6.43
N LYS A 5 -11.94 -24.29 -6.79
CA LYS A 5 -12.17 -25.75 -6.67
C LYS A 5 -12.11 -26.22 -5.20
N GLY A 6 -11.48 -25.47 -4.29
CA GLY A 6 -11.25 -25.88 -2.91
C GLY A 6 -10.17 -26.93 -2.75
N GLU A 7 -9.26 -27.03 -3.70
CA GLU A 7 -8.15 -27.99 -3.68
C GLU A 7 -6.98 -27.43 -2.89
N TYR A 8 -6.33 -28.30 -2.08
CA TYR A 8 -5.12 -27.91 -1.37
C TYR A 8 -3.93 -27.86 -2.32
N PHE A 9 -3.17 -26.79 -2.26
CA PHE A 9 -1.91 -26.62 -2.99
C PHE A 9 -0.88 -25.89 -2.14
N PHE A 10 0.38 -26.19 -2.36
CA PHE A 10 1.48 -25.47 -1.73
C PHE A 10 1.86 -24.24 -2.57
N ASP A 11 2.00 -23.09 -1.93
CA ASP A 11 2.37 -21.85 -2.59
C ASP A 11 3.46 -21.12 -1.81
N VAL A 12 4.39 -20.50 -2.55
CA VAL A 12 5.51 -19.73 -2.01
C VAL A 12 5.03 -18.35 -1.49
N HIS A 13 3.95 -17.84 -2.05
CA HIS A 13 3.44 -16.51 -1.71
C HIS A 13 2.22 -16.59 -0.78
N PRO A 14 2.11 -15.67 0.20
CA PRO A 14 0.93 -15.54 1.04
C PRO A 14 -0.36 -15.35 0.22
N PRO A 15 -1.53 -15.75 0.74
CA PRO A 15 -2.72 -15.99 -0.09
C PRO A 15 -3.54 -14.73 -0.41
N LEU A 16 -3.41 -13.60 0.30
CA LEU A 16 -4.38 -12.50 0.27
C LEU A 16 -4.63 -11.95 -1.16
N ALA A 17 -3.58 -11.60 -1.89
CA ALA A 17 -3.74 -11.04 -3.24
C ALA A 17 -4.33 -12.08 -4.21
N LYS A 18 -4.00 -13.36 -4.05
CA LYS A 18 -4.59 -14.46 -4.84
C LYS A 18 -6.06 -14.68 -4.50
N LEU A 19 -6.42 -14.58 -3.22
CA LEU A 19 -7.82 -14.63 -2.79
C LEU A 19 -8.63 -13.47 -3.34
N MET A 20 -8.07 -12.26 -3.41
CA MET A 20 -8.73 -11.11 -4.06
C MET A 20 -8.99 -11.38 -5.54
N ILE A 21 -8.00 -11.90 -6.27
CA ILE A 21 -8.13 -12.28 -7.68
C ILE A 21 -9.15 -13.41 -7.84
N ALA A 22 -9.09 -14.45 -6.99
CA ALA A 22 -10.03 -15.57 -7.04
C ALA A 22 -11.46 -15.14 -6.71
N ALA A 23 -11.67 -14.24 -5.75
CA ALA A 23 -12.97 -13.69 -5.41
C ALA A 23 -13.57 -12.92 -6.61
N MET A 24 -12.79 -12.12 -7.31
CA MET A 24 -13.27 -11.43 -8.52
C MET A 24 -13.56 -12.38 -9.67
N ALA A 25 -12.74 -13.41 -9.84
CA ALA A 25 -13.00 -14.45 -10.83
C ALA A 25 -14.30 -15.19 -10.53
N TRP A 26 -14.54 -15.53 -9.27
CA TRP A 26 -15.77 -16.18 -8.81
C TRP A 26 -17.00 -15.28 -9.00
N LEU A 27 -16.92 -13.99 -8.63
CA LEU A 27 -17.99 -13.01 -8.87
C LEU A 27 -18.29 -12.82 -10.36
N ALA A 28 -17.29 -13.00 -11.20
CA ALA A 28 -17.43 -12.93 -12.66
C ALA A 28 -17.95 -14.24 -13.29
N GLY A 29 -18.26 -15.26 -12.48
CA GLY A 29 -18.81 -16.54 -12.94
C GLY A 29 -17.76 -17.54 -13.44
N PHE A 30 -16.50 -17.41 -13.03
CA PHE A 30 -15.47 -18.38 -13.38
C PHE A 30 -15.68 -19.70 -12.66
N ASP A 31 -15.73 -20.80 -13.40
CA ASP A 31 -16.02 -22.17 -12.91
C ASP A 31 -14.78 -22.92 -12.37
N GLY A 32 -13.59 -22.34 -12.50
CA GLY A 32 -12.35 -22.93 -12.01
C GLY A 32 -11.77 -24.04 -12.88
N LYS A 33 -12.36 -24.42 -14.02
CA LYS A 33 -11.89 -25.54 -14.85
C LYS A 33 -10.61 -25.23 -15.61
N PHE A 34 -10.38 -23.97 -15.96
CA PHE A 34 -9.16 -23.56 -16.66
C PHE A 34 -7.96 -23.59 -15.71
N GLU A 35 -6.95 -24.35 -16.06
CA GLU A 35 -5.67 -24.41 -15.37
C GLU A 35 -4.70 -23.48 -16.11
N PHE A 36 -4.15 -22.48 -15.41
CA PHE A 36 -3.24 -21.47 -15.97
C PHE A 36 -1.80 -22.03 -16.07
N ASP A 37 -1.65 -23.25 -16.57
CA ASP A 37 -0.38 -23.98 -16.52
C ASP A 37 0.53 -23.70 -17.72
N GLU A 38 -0.04 -23.38 -18.89
CA GLU A 38 0.73 -23.12 -20.11
C GLU A 38 0.74 -21.62 -20.47
N ILE A 39 1.94 -21.13 -20.84
CA ILE A 39 2.11 -19.76 -21.31
C ILE A 39 1.65 -19.69 -22.78
N GLY A 40 0.60 -18.92 -23.03
CA GLY A 40 0.07 -18.73 -24.39
C GLY A 40 -1.34 -19.27 -24.61
N ASP A 41 -1.91 -19.97 -23.62
CA ASP A 41 -3.27 -20.47 -23.69
C ASP A 41 -4.29 -19.34 -23.84
N SER A 42 -5.26 -19.57 -24.74
CA SER A 42 -6.29 -18.58 -25.07
C SER A 42 -7.37 -18.53 -24.00
N TYR A 43 -7.45 -17.42 -23.27
CA TYR A 43 -8.54 -17.17 -22.30
C TYR A 43 -9.92 -17.10 -22.96
N VAL A 44 -9.98 -16.78 -24.25
CA VAL A 44 -11.23 -16.60 -24.99
C VAL A 44 -11.88 -17.95 -25.28
N GLU A 45 -11.09 -18.95 -25.67
CA GLU A 45 -11.57 -20.30 -25.99
C GLU A 45 -12.16 -21.02 -24.77
N HIS A 46 -11.63 -20.70 -23.57
CA HIS A 46 -12.05 -21.31 -22.31
C HIS A 46 -13.05 -20.47 -21.51
N ASN A 47 -13.61 -19.40 -22.09
CA ASN A 47 -14.56 -18.49 -21.43
C ASN A 47 -14.09 -17.95 -20.07
N VAL A 48 -12.78 -17.72 -19.91
CA VAL A 48 -12.23 -17.14 -18.68
C VAL A 48 -12.63 -15.67 -18.61
N PRO A 49 -13.22 -15.17 -17.50
CA PRO A 49 -13.64 -13.77 -17.38
C PRO A 49 -12.45 -12.85 -17.06
N TYR A 50 -11.37 -12.96 -17.86
CA TYR A 50 -10.11 -12.22 -17.64
C TYR A 50 -10.30 -10.70 -17.62
N ARG A 51 -11.33 -10.18 -18.30
CA ARG A 51 -11.62 -8.73 -18.33
C ARG A 51 -12.01 -8.20 -16.94
N MET A 52 -12.83 -8.94 -16.20
CA MET A 52 -13.24 -8.57 -14.84
C MET A 52 -12.08 -8.66 -13.86
N ILE A 53 -11.24 -9.69 -13.98
CA ILE A 53 -10.04 -9.85 -13.15
C ILE A 53 -9.08 -8.68 -13.39
N ARG A 54 -8.82 -8.33 -14.66
CA ARG A 54 -7.98 -7.18 -15.04
C ARG A 54 -8.58 -5.85 -14.60
N LEU A 55 -9.91 -5.71 -14.62
CA LEU A 55 -10.59 -4.50 -14.14
C LEU A 55 -10.32 -4.27 -12.65
N LEU A 56 -10.39 -5.32 -11.81
CA LEU A 56 -10.03 -5.21 -10.40
C LEU A 56 -8.60 -4.65 -10.24
N LEU A 57 -7.64 -5.25 -10.93
CA LEU A 57 -6.24 -4.84 -10.81
C LEU A 57 -5.99 -3.43 -11.36
N ALA A 58 -6.70 -3.04 -12.41
CA ALA A 58 -6.68 -1.67 -12.92
C ALA A 58 -7.25 -0.66 -11.92
N ILE A 59 -8.34 -0.98 -11.22
CA ILE A 59 -8.90 -0.15 -10.16
C ILE A 59 -7.91 -0.04 -9.00
N VAL A 60 -7.31 -1.14 -8.56
CA VAL A 60 -6.29 -1.17 -7.52
C VAL A 60 -5.09 -0.30 -7.90
N GLY A 61 -4.62 -0.37 -9.14
CA GLY A 61 -3.56 0.49 -9.66
C GLY A 61 -3.96 1.97 -9.71
N ALA A 62 -5.17 2.26 -10.18
CA ALA A 62 -5.69 3.63 -10.25
C ALA A 62 -5.82 4.29 -8.86
N LEU A 63 -6.17 3.52 -7.82
CA LEU A 63 -6.26 4.01 -6.43
C LEU A 63 -4.90 4.40 -5.84
N GLN A 64 -3.79 3.90 -6.37
CA GLN A 64 -2.46 4.27 -5.92
C GLN A 64 -2.12 5.74 -6.22
N VAL A 65 -2.61 6.26 -7.34
CA VAL A 65 -2.32 7.63 -7.78
C VAL A 65 -2.84 8.69 -6.79
N PRO A 66 -4.14 8.73 -6.42
CA PRO A 66 -4.63 9.67 -5.42
C PRO A 66 -4.04 9.41 -4.03
N LEU A 67 -3.66 8.17 -3.72
CA LEU A 67 -3.04 7.85 -2.44
C LEU A 67 -1.64 8.45 -2.32
N VAL A 68 -0.83 8.40 -3.39
CA VAL A 68 0.47 9.08 -3.43
C VAL A 68 0.31 10.60 -3.32
N PHE A 69 -0.68 11.18 -4.01
CA PHE A 69 -1.00 12.59 -3.84
C PHE A 69 -1.28 12.93 -2.38
N GLN A 70 -2.11 12.14 -1.68
CA GLN A 70 -2.43 12.35 -0.27
C GLN A 70 -1.21 12.21 0.64
N ILE A 71 -0.37 11.19 0.42
CA ILE A 71 0.88 11.00 1.17
C ILE A 71 1.75 12.25 1.07
N LEU A 72 1.96 12.76 -0.12
CA LEU A 72 2.77 13.95 -0.35
C LEU A 72 2.16 15.20 0.30
N ARG A 73 0.83 15.35 0.27
CA ARG A 73 0.14 16.46 0.97
C ARG A 73 0.33 16.39 2.48
N GLU A 74 0.19 15.22 3.07
CA GLU A 74 0.39 15.03 4.53
C GLU A 74 1.85 15.23 4.96
N THR A 75 2.83 15.00 4.07
CA THR A 75 4.25 15.29 4.33
C THR A 75 4.63 16.76 4.10
N GLY A 76 3.68 17.63 3.74
CA GLY A 76 3.91 19.07 3.59
C GLY A 76 4.36 19.51 2.20
N VAL A 77 4.36 18.62 1.22
CA VAL A 77 4.68 18.97 -0.18
C VAL A 77 3.58 19.86 -0.77
N SER A 78 3.94 20.86 -1.57
CA SER A 78 2.98 21.75 -2.22
C SER A 78 1.98 20.99 -3.10
N SER A 79 0.77 21.54 -3.26
CA SER A 79 -0.28 20.88 -4.09
C SER A 79 0.19 20.67 -5.52
N LEU A 80 0.89 21.63 -6.09
CA LEU A 80 1.39 21.52 -7.46
C LEU A 80 2.38 20.35 -7.61
N MET A 81 3.36 20.25 -6.72
CA MET A 81 4.34 19.14 -6.76
C MET A 81 3.70 17.80 -6.48
N SER A 82 2.70 17.74 -5.60
CA SER A 82 1.95 16.52 -5.34
C SER A 82 1.15 16.07 -6.57
N ILE A 83 0.57 17.00 -7.33
CA ILE A 83 -0.10 16.70 -8.60
C ILE A 83 0.91 16.21 -9.64
N VAL A 84 2.04 16.89 -9.80
CA VAL A 84 3.09 16.49 -10.75
C VAL A 84 3.59 15.08 -10.44
N ALA A 85 3.85 14.75 -9.18
CA ALA A 85 4.27 13.41 -8.77
C ALA A 85 3.19 12.35 -9.03
N ALA A 86 1.92 12.65 -8.74
CA ALA A 86 0.81 11.75 -9.02
C ALA A 86 0.64 11.51 -10.53
N LEU A 87 0.78 12.56 -11.35
CA LEU A 87 0.74 12.45 -12.80
C LEU A 87 1.95 11.66 -13.36
N ALA A 88 3.14 11.81 -12.75
CA ALA A 88 4.31 11.04 -13.13
C ALA A 88 4.08 9.53 -12.92
N ILE A 89 3.46 9.13 -11.80
CA ILE A 89 3.09 7.72 -11.56
C ILE A 89 2.03 7.25 -12.55
N LEU A 90 1.03 8.09 -12.85
CA LEU A 90 0.01 7.75 -13.83
C LEU A 90 0.60 7.55 -15.24
N ALA A 91 1.64 8.31 -15.58
CA ALA A 91 2.33 8.23 -16.87
C ALA A 91 3.44 7.15 -16.90
N ASP A 92 3.78 6.56 -15.74
CA ASP A 92 4.80 5.52 -15.67
C ASP A 92 4.33 4.23 -16.34
N ASN A 93 5.07 3.83 -17.38
CA ASN A 93 4.73 2.64 -18.15
C ASN A 93 4.82 1.35 -17.31
N GLY A 94 5.76 1.27 -16.38
CA GLY A 94 5.90 0.13 -15.49
C GLY A 94 4.68 -0.03 -14.58
N HIS A 95 4.21 1.06 -13.98
CA HIS A 95 3.00 1.09 -13.16
C HIS A 95 1.74 0.68 -13.95
N VAL A 96 1.57 1.24 -15.17
CA VAL A 96 0.45 0.91 -16.04
C VAL A 96 0.48 -0.57 -16.45
N LEU A 97 1.66 -1.10 -16.81
CA LEU A 97 1.82 -2.50 -17.20
C LEU A 97 1.46 -3.45 -16.04
N GLN A 98 2.01 -3.23 -14.85
CA GLN A 98 1.72 -4.05 -13.66
C GLN A 98 0.23 -4.02 -13.27
N SER A 99 -0.43 -2.88 -13.45
CA SER A 99 -1.86 -2.72 -13.15
C SER A 99 -2.78 -3.40 -14.20
N ARG A 100 -2.28 -3.69 -15.39
CA ARG A 100 -3.05 -4.35 -16.47
C ARG A 100 -2.86 -5.86 -16.52
N LEU A 101 -1.77 -6.37 -15.99
CA LEU A 101 -1.48 -7.80 -15.92
C LEU A 101 -2.11 -8.43 -14.66
N ILE A 102 -2.36 -9.73 -14.70
CA ILE A 102 -2.87 -10.48 -13.54
C ILE A 102 -1.67 -10.83 -12.64
N LEU A 103 -1.18 -9.83 -11.90
CA LEU A 103 -0.03 -9.92 -11.02
C LEU A 103 -0.42 -9.58 -9.58
N LEU A 104 0.35 -10.10 -8.62
CA LEU A 104 0.16 -9.83 -7.19
C LEU A 104 0.72 -8.45 -6.78
N ASP A 105 1.48 -7.80 -7.66
CA ASP A 105 2.25 -6.60 -7.34
C ASP A 105 1.35 -5.35 -7.19
N ALA A 106 0.29 -5.22 -7.98
CA ALA A 106 -0.63 -4.09 -7.87
C ALA A 106 -1.34 -4.03 -6.48
N PRO A 107 -1.94 -5.12 -5.94
CA PRO A 107 -2.45 -5.14 -4.57
C PRO A 107 -1.37 -4.92 -3.51
N LEU A 108 -0.18 -5.49 -3.69
CA LEU A 108 0.94 -5.29 -2.78
C LEU A 108 1.28 -3.81 -2.63
N VAL A 109 1.53 -3.13 -3.74
CA VAL A 109 1.90 -1.70 -3.74
C VAL A 109 0.78 -0.84 -3.15
N LEU A 110 -0.49 -1.14 -3.42
CA LEU A 110 -1.62 -0.44 -2.80
C LEU A 110 -1.55 -0.55 -1.27
N PHE A 111 -1.40 -1.75 -0.72
CA PHE A 111 -1.34 -1.94 0.74
C PHE A 111 -0.06 -1.35 1.35
N MET A 112 1.06 -1.35 0.64
CA MET A 112 2.28 -0.63 1.06
C MET A 112 2.03 0.87 1.21
N LEU A 113 1.40 1.50 0.21
CA LEU A 113 1.05 2.91 0.24
C LEU A 113 0.00 3.21 1.32
N CYS A 114 -1.00 2.35 1.49
CA CYS A 114 -1.98 2.47 2.57
C CYS A 114 -1.30 2.43 3.95
N SER A 115 -0.35 1.50 4.16
CA SER A 115 0.39 1.40 5.41
C SER A 115 1.17 2.67 5.71
N LEU A 116 1.85 3.22 4.70
CA LEU A 116 2.60 4.46 4.82
C LEU A 116 1.68 5.65 5.11
N TYR A 117 0.58 5.78 4.39
CA TYR A 117 -0.40 6.83 4.61
C TYR A 117 -1.00 6.78 6.02
N CYS A 118 -1.46 5.60 6.45
CA CYS A 118 -2.03 5.41 7.77
C CYS A 118 -1.01 5.70 8.88
N TYR A 119 0.25 5.30 8.70
CA TYR A 119 1.33 5.61 9.63
C TYR A 119 1.59 7.11 9.75
N ILE A 120 1.63 7.84 8.63
CA ILE A 120 1.81 9.30 8.62
C ILE A 120 0.65 9.98 9.37
N ARG A 121 -0.59 9.55 9.14
CA ARG A 121 -1.77 10.05 9.85
C ARG A 121 -1.74 9.69 11.33
N PHE A 122 -1.32 8.50 11.68
CA PHE A 122 -1.10 8.08 13.08
C PHE A 122 -0.04 8.97 13.74
N TYR A 123 1.09 9.18 13.08
CA TYR A 123 2.17 10.01 13.59
C TYR A 123 1.72 11.47 13.82
N ALA A 124 0.85 12.00 13.00
CA ALA A 124 0.25 13.32 13.19
C ALA A 124 -0.59 13.41 14.49
N GLN A 125 -1.13 12.28 14.98
CA GLN A 125 -1.91 12.23 16.24
C GLN A 125 -1.05 12.06 17.50
N ARG A 126 0.28 12.08 17.40
CA ARG A 126 1.19 11.85 18.56
C ARG A 126 0.98 12.81 19.73
N TYR A 127 0.47 14.01 19.50
CA TYR A 127 0.16 15.00 20.54
C TYR A 127 -1.25 14.84 21.14
N ASN A 128 -2.06 13.94 20.62
CA ASN A 128 -3.41 13.63 21.09
C ASN A 128 -3.56 12.12 21.35
N PRO A 129 -2.75 11.54 22.27
CA PRO A 129 -2.76 10.11 22.52
C PRO A 129 -4.11 9.64 23.07
N PHE A 130 -4.44 8.38 22.79
CA PHE A 130 -5.63 7.67 23.30
C PHE A 130 -6.99 8.23 22.86
N LYS A 131 -7.05 9.23 21.97
CA LYS A 131 -8.30 9.65 21.36
C LYS A 131 -8.75 8.66 20.28
N ALA A 132 -10.04 8.71 19.89
CA ALA A 132 -10.59 7.82 18.87
C ALA A 132 -9.79 7.85 17.55
N ALA A 133 -9.39 9.04 17.09
CA ALA A 133 -8.57 9.19 15.89
C ALA A 133 -7.19 8.51 16.01
N TRP A 134 -6.56 8.55 17.20
CA TRP A 134 -5.30 7.88 17.46
C TRP A 134 -5.43 6.36 17.33
N TRP A 135 -6.47 5.76 17.94
CA TRP A 135 -6.76 4.32 17.86
C TRP A 135 -7.13 3.88 16.44
N THR A 136 -7.92 4.69 15.73
CA THR A 136 -8.31 4.38 14.34
C THR A 136 -7.10 4.30 13.42
N TRP A 137 -6.22 5.30 13.45
CA TRP A 137 -5.04 5.31 12.57
C TRP A 137 -4.02 4.25 12.94
N LEU A 138 -3.86 3.96 14.25
CA LEU A 138 -3.01 2.85 14.71
C LEU A 138 -3.54 1.51 14.16
N SER A 139 -4.84 1.23 14.34
CA SER A 139 -5.47 0.00 13.87
C SER A 139 -5.39 -0.13 12.34
N LEU A 140 -5.66 0.95 11.61
CA LEU A 140 -5.54 0.95 10.14
C LEU A 140 -4.11 0.71 9.67
N THR A 141 -3.11 1.25 10.38
CA THR A 141 -1.70 0.97 10.08
C THR A 141 -1.39 -0.52 10.26
N GLY A 142 -1.83 -1.10 11.39
CA GLY A 142 -1.63 -2.52 11.67
C GLY A 142 -2.31 -3.42 10.65
N VAL A 143 -3.57 -3.14 10.30
CA VAL A 143 -4.32 -3.90 9.28
C VAL A 143 -3.66 -3.78 7.91
N SER A 144 -3.27 -2.57 7.50
CA SER A 144 -2.61 -2.37 6.20
C SER A 144 -1.27 -3.09 6.10
N LEU A 145 -0.47 -3.08 7.18
CA LEU A 145 0.78 -3.84 7.26
C LEU A 145 0.55 -5.35 7.20
N ALA A 146 -0.46 -5.85 7.91
CA ALA A 146 -0.84 -7.26 7.84
C ALA A 146 -1.26 -7.66 6.42
N CYS A 147 -2.06 -6.83 5.74
CA CYS A 147 -2.44 -7.05 4.33
C CYS A 147 -1.21 -7.03 3.41
N THR A 148 -0.26 -6.11 3.63
CA THR A 148 0.96 -6.03 2.82
C THR A 148 1.77 -7.33 2.90
N ILE A 149 2.02 -7.83 4.10
CA ILE A 149 2.76 -9.09 4.32
C ILE A 149 1.96 -10.29 3.77
N SER A 150 0.63 -10.26 3.92
CA SER A 150 -0.26 -11.32 3.43
C SER A 150 -0.41 -11.35 1.89
N CYS A 151 0.07 -10.33 1.17
CA CYS A 151 0.13 -10.35 -0.29
C CYS A 151 1.40 -11.01 -0.82
N LYS A 152 2.56 -10.63 -0.27
CA LYS A 152 3.87 -11.11 -0.74
C LYS A 152 4.91 -10.92 0.36
N MET A 153 5.87 -11.84 0.47
CA MET A 153 6.93 -11.78 1.49
C MET A 153 7.77 -10.49 1.43
N VAL A 154 7.88 -9.86 0.26
CA VAL A 154 8.54 -8.54 0.09
C VAL A 154 7.89 -7.44 0.97
N GLY A 155 6.62 -7.60 1.34
CA GLY A 155 5.92 -6.71 2.28
C GLY A 155 6.61 -6.57 3.66
N VAL A 156 7.46 -7.52 4.04
CA VAL A 156 8.30 -7.43 5.26
C VAL A 156 9.22 -6.20 5.24
N LEU A 157 9.66 -5.74 4.07
CA LEU A 157 10.48 -4.52 3.95
C LEU A 157 9.70 -3.28 4.39
N THR A 158 8.41 -3.20 4.05
CA THR A 158 7.53 -2.09 4.51
C THR A 158 7.34 -2.15 6.03
N PHE A 159 7.14 -3.36 6.56
CA PHE A 159 7.07 -3.55 8.01
C PHE A 159 8.36 -3.13 8.70
N ALA A 160 9.52 -3.50 8.17
CA ALA A 160 10.82 -3.10 8.70
C ALA A 160 11.02 -1.57 8.64
N THR A 161 10.58 -0.92 7.58
CA THR A 161 10.68 0.54 7.43
C THR A 161 9.83 1.27 8.46
N ILE A 162 8.56 0.91 8.61
CA ILE A 162 7.65 1.54 9.59
C ILE A 162 8.08 1.16 11.00
N GLY A 163 8.42 -0.10 11.26
CA GLY A 163 8.93 -0.57 12.55
C GLY A 163 10.22 0.13 12.96
N GLY A 164 11.14 0.33 12.04
CA GLY A 164 12.35 1.11 12.26
C GLY A 164 12.06 2.56 12.62
N ALA A 165 11.12 3.20 11.94
CA ALA A 165 10.70 4.55 12.29
C ALA A 165 10.10 4.63 13.71
N VAL A 166 9.25 3.67 14.08
CA VAL A 166 8.70 3.57 15.45
C VAL A 166 9.79 3.36 16.49
N ILE A 167 10.77 2.48 16.22
CA ILE A 167 11.90 2.24 17.14
C ILE A 167 12.72 3.52 17.33
N LEU A 168 13.00 4.26 16.26
CA LEU A 168 13.71 5.54 16.33
C LEU A 168 12.93 6.59 17.14
N ASP A 169 11.62 6.66 16.96
CA ASP A 169 10.77 7.57 17.72
C ASP A 169 10.77 7.20 19.22
N LEU A 170 10.64 5.92 19.56
CA LEU A 170 10.72 5.44 20.93
C LEU A 170 12.10 5.69 21.56
N TRP A 171 13.16 5.45 20.79
CA TRP A 171 14.53 5.75 21.22
C TRP A 171 14.70 7.24 21.56
N ASN A 172 14.21 8.12 20.69
CA ASN A 172 14.27 9.55 20.92
C ASN A 172 13.47 10.01 22.16
N LEU A 173 12.35 9.32 22.47
CA LEU A 173 11.58 9.57 23.68
C LEU A 173 12.31 9.11 24.96
N LEU A 174 13.09 8.03 24.87
CA LEU A 174 13.86 7.48 26.00
C LEU A 174 15.20 8.21 26.20
N ASP A 175 15.68 9.00 25.23
CA ASP A 175 16.92 9.76 25.35
C ASP A 175 16.76 10.96 26.28
N ILE A 176 16.94 10.73 27.56
CA ILE A 176 16.85 11.71 28.65
C ILE A 176 17.89 12.86 28.51
N ARG A 177 18.92 12.67 27.70
CA ARG A 177 19.96 13.69 27.47
C ARG A 177 19.54 14.81 26.54
N ARG A 178 18.49 14.59 25.76
CA ARG A 178 17.89 15.62 24.91
C ARG A 178 16.73 16.26 25.66
N GLY A 179 16.92 17.51 26.11
CA GLY A 179 15.85 18.27 26.75
C GLY A 179 14.58 18.33 25.87
N PRO A 180 13.42 18.67 26.43
CA PRO A 180 12.09 18.59 25.77
C PRO A 180 11.98 19.34 24.43
N CYS A 181 12.90 20.28 24.17
CA CYS A 181 12.95 21.02 22.88
C CYS A 181 13.64 20.25 21.73
N ALA A 182 14.45 19.24 22.00
CA ALA A 182 15.18 18.50 20.98
C ALA A 182 14.38 17.32 20.38
N CYS A 183 13.30 16.90 21.03
CA CYS A 183 12.37 15.87 20.55
C CYS A 183 11.61 16.29 19.28
N LEU A 184 11.67 17.56 18.90
CA LEU A 184 11.02 18.15 17.72
C LEU A 184 11.84 18.04 16.43
N SER A 185 13.09 17.53 16.47
CA SER A 185 14.05 17.82 15.40
C SER A 185 14.31 16.71 14.37
N SER A 186 13.89 15.45 14.56
CA SER A 186 14.41 14.40 13.67
C SER A 186 13.61 14.18 12.37
N ILE A 187 12.29 14.12 12.44
CA ILE A 187 11.47 13.97 11.22
C ILE A 187 10.70 15.26 10.91
N SER A 188 10.30 16.00 11.94
CA SER A 188 9.63 17.28 11.78
C SER A 188 10.53 18.40 11.23
N ALA A 189 11.84 18.30 11.38
CA ALA A 189 12.78 19.25 10.76
C ALA A 189 12.85 19.06 9.24
N LEU A 190 12.83 17.82 8.75
CA LEU A 190 12.74 17.53 7.32
C LEU A 190 11.41 17.99 6.71
N VAL A 191 10.31 17.86 7.46
CA VAL A 191 8.97 18.27 7.02
C VAL A 191 8.79 19.80 7.12
N ARG A 192 9.38 20.47 8.12
CA ARG A 192 9.27 21.93 8.29
C ARG A 192 10.21 22.74 7.41
N CYS A 193 11.36 22.23 7.01
CA CYS A 193 12.20 22.93 6.03
C CYS A 193 11.52 23.07 4.66
N ALA A 194 10.58 22.19 4.34
CA ALA A 194 9.77 22.28 3.13
C ALA A 194 8.58 23.28 3.23
N SER A 195 8.18 23.68 4.45
CA SER A 195 7.00 24.53 4.68
C SER A 195 7.29 25.98 5.10
N LEU A 196 8.56 26.32 5.36
CA LEU A 196 8.97 27.71 5.65
C LEU A 196 9.44 28.40 4.35
N SER A 197 8.51 28.64 3.44
CA SER A 197 8.62 29.83 2.60
C SER A 197 8.34 31.03 3.50
N CYS A 198 9.34 31.85 3.78
CA CYS A 198 9.24 33.11 4.47
C CYS A 198 8.05 33.95 3.97
N PRO A 199 7.25 34.56 4.86
CA PRO A 199 6.47 35.71 4.48
C PRO A 199 7.42 36.92 4.36
N SER A 200 7.46 37.50 3.21
CA SER A 200 7.92 38.88 2.97
C SER A 200 6.94 39.87 3.58
#